data_69dd3ad4c30a2c075b365c6a53f855bf
#
_entry.id   69dd3ad4c30a2c075b365c6a53f855bf
#
_cell.length_a   1.000
_cell.length_b   1.000
_cell.length_c   1.000
_cell.angle_alpha   90.00
_cell.angle_beta   90.00
_cell.angle_gamma   90.00
#
_symmetry.space_group_name_H-M   'P 1'
#
loop_
_entity.id
_entity.type
_entity.pdbx_description
1 polymer ?
#
loop_
_entity_poly.entity_id
_entity_poly.type
_entity_poly.pdbx_seq_one_letter_code
_entity_poly.pdbx_strand_id
1 'polypeptide(L)'
;MKNLLKIIPILLISLTTLQSCNDDTDNELPYEPEVPTTNSIVDVAVGAENLTTLVAALQKADLVTTLASQGPFTVLAPSNDAFNTFLSDNGFSSLEDVPVDVLTNILLNHVIGGRLASTDLTTGYASTFATTSASDASMSIFIDTSNGVRFNGVSSVTDANIEADNGIVHIVDAVIGLPSVVTFAVADPTFSTLVAALTRNDLTTDFVGVLSTATGTSPAPFTVFAPTNDAFGL
;
A
#
# COMPACT_ATOMS: atom_id res chain seq x y z
N MET A 1 -72.35 -2.68 13.78
CA MET A 1 -73.21 -1.50 14.14
C MET A 1 -72.42 -0.25 13.83
N LYS A 2 -73.10 0.58 13.01
CA LYS A 2 -72.92 2.03 12.81
C LYS A 2 -71.62 2.57 12.24
N ASN A 3 -71.65 2.76 10.91
CA ASN A 3 -71.42 3.99 10.13
C ASN A 3 -70.94 5.24 10.86
N LEU A 4 -69.93 5.91 10.35
CA LEU A 4 -70.03 7.33 10.04
C LEU A 4 -69.07 7.76 8.93
N LEU A 5 -69.64 8.07 7.82
CA LEU A 5 -69.19 8.79 6.62
C LEU A 5 -68.93 10.25 7.02
N LYS A 6 -67.71 10.80 6.75
CA LYS A 6 -67.51 12.26 6.76
C LYS A 6 -66.89 12.72 5.44
N ILE A 7 -67.68 13.48 4.77
CA ILE A 7 -67.52 14.20 3.53
C ILE A 7 -66.47 15.29 3.67
N ILE A 8 -65.52 15.34 2.73
CA ILE A 8 -64.57 16.43 2.56
C ILE A 8 -65.02 17.31 1.40
N PRO A 9 -65.12 18.64 1.55
CA PRO A 9 -65.50 19.53 0.46
C PRO A 9 -64.34 19.77 -0.50
N ILE A 10 -64.66 19.69 -1.78
CA ILE A 10 -63.83 20.07 -2.92
C ILE A 10 -63.64 21.59 -2.90
N LEU A 11 -62.38 22.07 -2.78
CA LEU A 11 -62.06 23.47 -3.02
C LEU A 11 -61.55 23.66 -4.43
N LEU A 12 -62.39 24.27 -5.24
CA LEU A 12 -62.13 24.65 -6.62
C LEU A 12 -61.24 25.90 -6.61
N ILE A 13 -59.95 25.77 -7.01
CA ILE A 13 -59.10 26.92 -7.25
C ILE A 13 -58.89 27.09 -8.74
N SER A 14 -59.30 28.28 -9.19
CA SER A 14 -59.36 28.72 -10.59
C SER A 14 -57.97 28.77 -11.26
N LEU A 15 -57.95 28.22 -12.45
CA LEU A 15 -56.90 28.28 -13.44
C LEU A 15 -56.79 29.72 -14.00
N THR A 16 -55.70 30.45 -13.68
CA THR A 16 -55.30 31.64 -14.46
C THR A 16 -54.14 31.27 -15.34
N THR A 17 -54.38 31.17 -16.60
CA THR A 17 -53.38 31.07 -17.67
C THR A 17 -52.66 32.41 -17.79
N LEU A 18 -51.36 32.43 -17.46
CA LEU A 18 -50.46 33.43 -17.99
C LEU A 18 -49.60 32.78 -19.06
N GLN A 19 -49.96 33.03 -20.28
CA GLN A 19 -49.19 32.77 -21.47
C GLN A 19 -48.17 33.91 -21.56
N SER A 20 -46.91 33.60 -21.26
CA SER A 20 -45.76 34.41 -21.64
C SER A 20 -44.96 33.59 -22.64
N CYS A 21 -45.06 33.93 -23.92
CA CYS A 21 -44.13 33.57 -24.92
C CYS A 21 -42.81 34.30 -24.58
N ASN A 22 -41.76 33.56 -24.33
CA ASN A 22 -40.40 33.99 -24.64
C ASN A 22 -39.74 32.85 -25.39
N ASP A 23 -39.50 33.16 -26.65
CA ASP A 23 -38.78 32.35 -27.61
C ASP A 23 -37.31 32.67 -27.38
N ASP A 24 -36.66 31.94 -26.49
CA ASP A 24 -35.22 31.88 -26.36
C ASP A 24 -34.84 30.40 -26.37
N THR A 25 -34.31 29.99 -27.52
CA THR A 25 -33.71 28.67 -27.74
C THR A 25 -32.40 28.59 -27.00
N ASP A 26 -32.46 28.57 -25.68
CA ASP A 26 -31.33 28.14 -24.88
C ASP A 26 -31.39 26.61 -24.79
N ASN A 27 -30.59 26.02 -25.62
CA ASN A 27 -30.29 24.60 -25.60
C ASN A 27 -29.40 24.35 -24.37
N GLU A 28 -29.95 24.56 -23.17
CA GLU A 28 -29.33 24.08 -21.93
C GLU A 28 -29.43 22.57 -21.96
N LEU A 29 -28.28 21.97 -22.26
CA LEU A 29 -28.07 20.55 -21.98
C LEU A 29 -28.43 20.30 -20.51
N PRO A 30 -29.11 19.20 -20.19
CA PRO A 30 -29.41 18.86 -18.80
C PRO A 30 -28.11 18.93 -18.01
N TYR A 31 -28.12 19.65 -16.88
CA TYR A 31 -27.03 19.62 -15.92
C TYR A 31 -26.85 18.17 -15.45
N GLU A 32 -25.92 17.48 -16.08
CA GLU A 32 -25.44 16.21 -15.60
C GLU A 32 -24.48 16.56 -14.45
N PRO A 33 -24.80 16.20 -13.20
CA PRO A 33 -23.88 16.46 -12.09
C PRO A 33 -22.56 15.78 -12.44
N GLU A 34 -21.52 16.57 -12.61
CA GLU A 34 -20.18 16.04 -12.78
C GLU A 34 -19.89 15.15 -11.55
N VAL A 35 -19.88 13.84 -11.76
CA VAL A 35 -19.39 12.89 -10.74
C VAL A 35 -17.95 13.29 -10.51
N PRO A 36 -17.55 13.67 -9.26
CA PRO A 36 -16.18 13.97 -8.99
C PRO A 36 -15.35 12.77 -9.44
N THR A 37 -14.53 12.94 -10.47
CA THR A 37 -13.55 11.93 -10.86
C THR A 37 -12.51 11.88 -9.77
N THR A 38 -12.70 11.00 -8.78
CA THR A 38 -11.70 10.75 -7.77
C THR A 38 -10.51 10.10 -8.44
N ASN A 39 -9.36 10.75 -8.38
CA ASN A 39 -8.10 10.18 -8.85
C ASN A 39 -7.45 9.44 -7.69
N SER A 40 -7.97 8.28 -7.33
CA SER A 40 -7.43 7.46 -6.26
C SER A 40 -6.06 6.86 -6.62
N ILE A 41 -5.35 6.35 -5.61
CA ILE A 41 -4.10 5.59 -5.80
C ILE A 41 -4.28 4.46 -6.83
N VAL A 42 -5.45 3.81 -6.82
CA VAL A 42 -5.76 2.74 -7.79
C VAL A 42 -5.91 3.30 -9.20
N ASP A 43 -6.55 4.47 -9.35
CA ASP A 43 -6.70 5.11 -10.67
C ASP A 43 -5.35 5.55 -11.23
N VAL A 44 -4.46 6.07 -10.37
CA VAL A 44 -3.06 6.37 -10.72
C VAL A 44 -2.35 5.11 -11.21
N ALA A 45 -2.48 3.99 -10.50
CA ALA A 45 -1.85 2.73 -10.89
C ALA A 45 -2.41 2.17 -12.22
N VAL A 46 -3.73 2.27 -12.43
CA VAL A 46 -4.39 1.84 -13.69
C VAL A 46 -3.96 2.71 -14.86
N GLY A 47 -3.73 4.01 -14.65
CA GLY A 47 -3.26 4.94 -15.69
C GLY A 47 -1.79 4.79 -16.08
N ALA A 48 -1.00 4.02 -15.32
CA ALA A 48 0.44 3.87 -15.52
C ALA A 48 0.80 2.53 -16.21
N GLU A 49 1.36 2.60 -17.42
CA GLU A 49 1.71 1.40 -18.22
C GLU A 49 2.74 0.50 -17.53
N ASN A 50 3.62 1.06 -16.70
CA ASN A 50 4.64 0.32 -15.96
C ASN A 50 4.15 -0.29 -14.63
N LEU A 51 2.86 -0.13 -14.27
CA LEU A 51 2.25 -0.66 -13.04
C LEU A 51 1.15 -1.71 -13.30
N THR A 52 1.00 -2.20 -14.53
CA THR A 52 -0.06 -3.16 -14.91
C THR A 52 -0.01 -4.45 -14.09
N THR A 53 1.17 -4.94 -13.74
CA THR A 53 1.33 -6.12 -12.88
C THR A 53 0.90 -5.84 -11.44
N LEU A 54 1.17 -4.63 -10.91
CA LEU A 54 0.67 -4.20 -9.60
C LEU A 54 -0.86 -4.19 -9.58
N VAL A 55 -1.50 -3.64 -10.62
CA VAL A 55 -2.97 -3.63 -10.73
C VAL A 55 -3.54 -5.05 -10.71
N ALA A 56 -2.95 -5.97 -11.48
CA ALA A 56 -3.35 -7.38 -11.48
C ALA A 56 -3.14 -8.03 -10.09
N ALA A 57 -2.04 -7.71 -9.41
CA ALA A 57 -1.75 -8.20 -8.06
C ALA A 57 -2.79 -7.68 -7.04
N LEU A 58 -3.16 -6.40 -7.10
CA LEU A 58 -4.19 -5.81 -6.24
C LEU A 58 -5.57 -6.43 -6.47
N GLN A 59 -5.92 -6.73 -7.72
CA GLN A 59 -7.17 -7.42 -8.07
C GLN A 59 -7.18 -8.85 -7.51
N LYS A 60 -6.08 -9.60 -7.68
CA LYS A 60 -5.95 -10.97 -7.16
C LYS A 60 -6.01 -11.03 -5.64
N ALA A 61 -5.46 -10.03 -4.94
CA ALA A 61 -5.44 -9.92 -3.49
C ALA A 61 -6.72 -9.29 -2.89
N ASP A 62 -7.70 -8.89 -3.71
CA ASP A 62 -8.92 -8.16 -3.30
C ASP A 62 -8.63 -6.86 -2.52
N LEU A 63 -7.54 -6.16 -2.86
CA LEU A 63 -7.12 -4.93 -2.20
C LEU A 63 -7.54 -3.64 -2.93
N VAL A 64 -8.20 -3.76 -4.10
CA VAL A 64 -8.60 -2.60 -4.91
C VAL A 64 -9.52 -1.66 -4.12
N THR A 65 -10.55 -2.19 -3.47
CA THR A 65 -11.50 -1.40 -2.67
C THR A 65 -10.85 -0.76 -1.44
N THR A 66 -9.90 -1.47 -0.83
CA THR A 66 -9.14 -0.97 0.33
C THR A 66 -8.28 0.22 -0.06
N LEU A 67 -7.53 0.14 -1.16
CA LEU A 67 -6.67 1.22 -1.62
C LEU A 67 -7.40 2.35 -2.36
N ALA A 68 -8.64 2.12 -2.81
CA ALA A 68 -9.53 3.16 -3.32
C ALA A 68 -10.29 3.90 -2.20
N SER A 69 -10.23 3.42 -0.96
CA SER A 69 -10.93 4.04 0.18
C SER A 69 -10.26 5.37 0.61
N GLN A 70 -10.94 6.07 1.53
CA GLN A 70 -10.39 7.30 2.10
C GLN A 70 -9.11 7.00 2.89
N GLY A 71 -7.97 7.54 2.38
CA GLY A 71 -6.68 7.48 3.04
C GLY A 71 -6.57 8.39 4.28
N PRO A 72 -5.42 9.00 4.52
CA PRO A 72 -4.28 9.07 3.59
C PRO A 72 -3.38 7.83 3.61
N PHE A 73 -2.90 7.45 2.42
CA PHE A 73 -1.94 6.36 2.25
C PHE A 73 -0.67 6.84 1.54
N THR A 74 0.44 6.18 1.83
CA THR A 74 1.65 6.21 0.99
C THR A 74 1.85 4.80 0.44
N VAL A 75 1.83 4.67 -0.89
CA VAL A 75 1.99 3.40 -1.56
C VAL A 75 3.32 3.36 -2.30
N LEU A 76 4.10 2.34 -1.97
CA LEU A 76 5.33 1.99 -2.67
C LEU A 76 4.94 1.04 -3.81
N ALA A 77 4.89 1.55 -5.04
CA ALA A 77 4.37 0.84 -6.21
C ALA A 77 5.50 0.14 -6.98
N PRO A 78 5.66 -1.19 -6.89
CA PRO A 78 6.68 -1.89 -7.67
C PRO A 78 6.33 -1.85 -9.15
N SER A 79 7.34 -1.59 -9.98
CA SER A 79 7.20 -1.62 -11.44
C SER A 79 6.94 -3.04 -11.95
N ASN A 80 6.53 -3.17 -13.23
CA ASN A 80 6.39 -4.47 -13.88
C ASN A 80 7.69 -5.27 -13.84
N ASP A 81 8.84 -4.62 -14.03
CA ASP A 81 10.15 -5.26 -13.98
C ASP A 81 10.49 -5.74 -12.56
N ALA A 82 10.11 -4.96 -11.54
CA ALA A 82 10.25 -5.37 -10.14
C ALA A 82 9.47 -6.66 -9.84
N PHE A 83 8.24 -6.77 -10.36
CA PHE A 83 7.44 -7.99 -10.22
C PHE A 83 8.04 -9.17 -10.99
N ASN A 84 8.51 -8.96 -12.21
CA ASN A 84 9.16 -10.00 -13.01
C ASN A 84 10.38 -10.58 -12.28
N THR A 85 11.21 -9.72 -11.71
CA THR A 85 12.36 -10.11 -10.88
C THR A 85 11.91 -10.89 -9.65
N PHE A 86 10.93 -10.38 -8.92
CA PHE A 86 10.38 -11.04 -7.73
C PHE A 86 9.86 -12.45 -8.03
N LEU A 87 9.10 -12.63 -9.11
CA LEU A 87 8.56 -13.94 -9.52
C LEU A 87 9.69 -14.91 -9.84
N SER A 88 10.67 -14.47 -10.64
CA SER A 88 11.83 -15.27 -11.01
C SER A 88 12.65 -15.73 -9.81
N ASP A 89 12.97 -14.81 -8.90
CA ASP A 89 13.80 -15.08 -7.72
C ASP A 89 13.13 -16.03 -6.72
N ASN A 90 11.79 -16.05 -6.70
CA ASN A 90 11.01 -16.94 -5.83
C ASN A 90 10.52 -18.21 -6.55
N GLY A 91 10.93 -18.44 -7.82
CA GLY A 91 10.60 -19.65 -8.57
C GLY A 91 9.15 -19.74 -9.03
N PHE A 92 8.43 -18.61 -9.09
CA PHE A 92 7.07 -18.53 -9.65
C PHE A 92 7.13 -18.31 -11.15
N SER A 93 6.32 -19.03 -11.92
CA SER A 93 6.25 -18.86 -13.37
C SER A 93 5.37 -17.67 -13.75
N SER A 94 4.43 -17.30 -12.88
CA SER A 94 3.49 -16.20 -13.08
C SER A 94 2.97 -15.65 -11.75
N LEU A 95 2.30 -14.51 -11.80
CA LEU A 95 1.60 -13.95 -10.63
C LEU A 95 0.52 -14.90 -10.09
N GLU A 96 -0.09 -15.73 -10.94
CA GLU A 96 -1.11 -16.69 -10.56
C GLU A 96 -0.59 -17.80 -9.63
N ASP A 97 0.70 -18.11 -9.71
CA ASP A 97 1.33 -19.14 -8.89
C ASP A 97 1.60 -18.66 -7.44
N VAL A 98 1.57 -17.34 -7.21
CA VAL A 98 1.78 -16.77 -5.87
C VAL A 98 0.54 -17.02 -5.01
N PRO A 99 0.64 -17.65 -3.82
CA PRO A 99 -0.49 -17.81 -2.91
C PRO A 99 -1.10 -16.46 -2.52
N VAL A 100 -2.43 -16.37 -2.49
CA VAL A 100 -3.15 -15.10 -2.29
C VAL A 100 -2.83 -14.46 -0.95
N ASP A 101 -2.73 -15.24 0.11
CA ASP A 101 -2.39 -14.78 1.47
C ASP A 101 -0.98 -14.17 1.54
N VAL A 102 -0.01 -14.80 0.86
CA VAL A 102 1.37 -14.30 0.74
C VAL A 102 1.38 -12.99 -0.07
N LEU A 103 0.71 -12.98 -1.22
CA LEU A 103 0.62 -11.81 -2.08
C LEU A 103 -0.04 -10.63 -1.37
N THR A 104 -1.16 -10.88 -0.68
CA THR A 104 -1.87 -9.86 0.08
C THR A 104 -0.96 -9.23 1.13
N ASN A 105 -0.23 -10.04 1.89
CA ASN A 105 0.65 -9.53 2.95
C ASN A 105 1.86 -8.78 2.38
N ILE A 106 2.43 -9.23 1.26
CA ILE A 106 3.48 -8.51 0.54
C ILE A 106 2.96 -7.15 0.06
N LEU A 107 1.78 -7.09 -0.57
CA LEU A 107 1.19 -5.84 -1.03
C LEU A 107 0.89 -4.87 0.12
N LEU A 108 0.37 -5.38 1.24
CA LEU A 108 0.17 -4.58 2.45
C LEU A 108 1.49 -4.08 3.06
N ASN A 109 2.60 -4.80 2.86
CA ASN A 109 3.93 -4.34 3.27
C ASN A 109 4.44 -3.15 2.43
N HIS A 110 3.83 -2.89 1.28
CA HIS A 110 4.09 -1.71 0.44
C HIS A 110 3.18 -0.51 0.78
N VAL A 111 2.33 -0.60 1.80
CA VAL A 111 1.41 0.46 2.19
C VAL A 111 1.79 0.99 3.56
N ILE A 112 2.03 2.30 3.64
CA ILE A 112 2.33 3.03 4.87
C ILE A 112 1.15 3.99 5.13
N GLY A 113 0.72 4.12 6.37
CA GLY A 113 -0.30 5.09 6.75
C GLY A 113 0.24 6.53 6.69
N GLY A 114 -0.63 7.45 6.26
CA GLY A 114 -0.25 8.85 6.10
C GLY A 114 0.15 9.21 4.67
N ARG A 115 0.22 10.52 4.39
CA ARG A 115 0.69 11.07 3.13
C ARG A 115 2.12 11.55 3.32
N LEU A 116 3.09 10.75 2.93
CA LEU A 116 4.52 11.00 3.12
C LEU A 116 5.15 11.31 1.75
N ALA A 117 5.43 12.59 1.48
CA ALA A 117 6.24 12.94 0.33
C ALA A 117 7.69 12.45 0.54
N SER A 118 8.45 12.31 -0.55
CA SER A 118 9.84 11.84 -0.48
C SER A 118 10.72 12.73 0.41
N THR A 119 10.36 14.01 0.55
CA THR A 119 11.02 14.98 1.45
C THR A 119 10.65 14.82 2.92
N ASP A 120 9.54 14.16 3.22
CA ASP A 120 9.05 13.93 4.58
C ASP A 120 9.58 12.59 5.14
N LEU A 121 10.09 11.73 4.25
CA LEU A 121 10.73 10.48 4.63
C LEU A 121 12.07 10.76 5.30
N THR A 122 12.29 10.12 6.44
CA THR A 122 13.55 10.20 7.20
C THR A 122 14.10 8.81 7.44
N THR A 123 15.43 8.70 7.56
CA THR A 123 16.05 7.41 7.90
C THR A 123 15.54 6.91 9.23
N GLY A 124 15.03 5.68 9.24
CA GLY A 124 14.42 5.06 10.41
C GLY A 124 13.38 4.01 10.04
N TYR A 125 12.54 3.66 11.00
CA TYR A 125 11.52 2.62 10.84
C TYR A 125 10.12 3.22 10.75
N ALA A 126 9.31 2.71 9.83
CA ALA A 126 7.89 3.02 9.73
C ALA A 126 7.06 1.72 9.86
N SER A 127 5.78 1.86 10.23
CA SER A 127 4.84 0.73 10.26
C SER A 127 4.11 0.61 8.93
N THR A 128 3.99 -0.61 8.41
CA THR A 128 3.21 -0.94 7.22
C THR A 128 1.84 -1.50 7.60
N PHE A 129 0.99 -1.73 6.61
CA PHE A 129 -0.30 -2.40 6.80
C PHE A 129 -0.18 -3.94 6.84
N ALA A 130 0.99 -4.51 6.51
CA ALA A 130 1.23 -5.94 6.67
C ALA A 130 1.25 -6.33 8.15
N THR A 131 0.76 -7.53 8.44
CA THR A 131 0.77 -8.10 9.79
C THR A 131 1.53 -9.42 9.83
N THR A 132 2.02 -9.79 11.00
CA THR A 132 2.69 -11.08 11.18
C THR A 132 1.65 -12.17 11.39
N SER A 133 1.94 -13.39 10.94
CA SER A 133 1.10 -14.57 11.22
C SER A 133 1.06 -14.95 12.71
N ALA A 134 1.96 -14.40 13.51
CA ALA A 134 2.07 -14.67 14.96
C ALA A 134 1.30 -13.67 15.81
N SER A 135 0.94 -12.50 15.26
CA SER A 135 0.20 -11.46 15.96
C SER A 135 -0.43 -10.49 14.97
N ASP A 136 -1.46 -9.75 15.38
CA ASP A 136 -2.06 -8.67 14.57
C ASP A 136 -1.19 -7.39 14.55
N ALA A 137 0.04 -7.45 15.05
CA ALA A 137 0.95 -6.32 15.04
C ALA A 137 1.42 -6.01 13.63
N SER A 138 1.40 -4.73 13.27
CA SER A 138 1.93 -4.25 12.00
C SER A 138 3.41 -4.56 11.86
N MET A 139 3.82 -4.95 10.65
CA MET A 139 5.23 -5.11 10.30
C MET A 139 5.89 -3.75 10.13
N SER A 140 7.20 -3.72 10.31
CA SER A 140 8.01 -2.53 10.11
C SER A 140 8.69 -2.57 8.74
N ILE A 141 9.01 -1.38 8.24
CA ILE A 141 9.87 -1.18 7.08
C ILE A 141 10.99 -0.22 7.47
N PHE A 142 12.23 -0.51 7.09
CA PHE A 142 13.36 0.39 7.28
C PHE A 142 13.49 1.30 6.07
N ILE A 143 13.59 2.60 6.32
CA ILE A 143 13.76 3.65 5.32
C ILE A 143 15.18 4.19 5.46
N ASP A 144 15.91 4.23 4.36
CA ASP A 144 17.22 4.88 4.28
C ASP A 144 17.12 6.04 3.27
N THR A 145 17.46 7.23 3.73
CA THR A 145 17.45 8.46 2.91
C THR A 145 18.86 9.03 2.67
N SER A 146 19.89 8.30 3.04
CA SER A 146 21.29 8.76 2.93
C SER A 146 21.79 8.93 1.49
N ASN A 147 21.25 8.14 0.56
CA ASN A 147 21.59 8.19 -0.87
C ASN A 147 20.35 7.91 -1.74
N GLY A 148 19.39 8.84 -1.69
CA GLY A 148 18.05 8.62 -2.23
C GLY A 148 17.19 7.83 -1.25
N VAL A 149 15.90 7.64 -1.58
CA VAL A 149 14.99 6.88 -0.71
C VAL A 149 15.06 5.41 -1.03
N ARG A 150 15.39 4.60 -0.03
CA ARG A 150 15.52 3.15 -0.15
C ARG A 150 14.81 2.44 0.99
N PHE A 151 14.19 1.30 0.69
CA PHE A 151 13.41 0.51 1.65
C PHE A 151 14.03 -0.86 1.89
N ASN A 152 14.20 -1.23 3.16
CA ASN A 152 14.79 -2.49 3.62
C ASN A 152 16.15 -2.84 2.95
N GLY A 153 16.86 -1.84 2.43
CA GLY A 153 18.12 -2.04 1.72
C GLY A 153 17.99 -2.70 0.34
N VAL A 154 16.77 -2.98 -0.15
CA VAL A 154 16.55 -3.76 -1.40
C VAL A 154 15.80 -2.98 -2.46
N SER A 155 14.94 -2.05 -2.11
CA SER A 155 14.06 -1.34 -3.06
C SER A 155 14.33 0.16 -3.02
N SER A 156 14.53 0.79 -4.17
CA SER A 156 14.79 2.23 -4.30
C SER A 156 13.65 2.92 -5.03
N VAL A 157 13.37 4.16 -4.65
CA VAL A 157 12.38 4.99 -5.34
C VAL A 157 12.95 5.44 -6.69
N THR A 158 12.22 5.16 -7.77
CA THR A 158 12.56 5.59 -9.14
C THR A 158 11.77 6.82 -9.56
N ASP A 159 10.48 6.87 -9.19
CA ASP A 159 9.60 7.99 -9.41
C ASP A 159 8.89 8.33 -8.10
N ALA A 160 9.03 9.57 -7.65
CA ALA A 160 8.52 9.99 -6.35
C ALA A 160 7.33 10.96 -6.50
N ASN A 161 6.50 11.00 -5.45
CA ASN A 161 5.48 12.03 -5.26
C ASN A 161 4.40 12.08 -6.35
N ILE A 162 3.93 10.93 -6.83
CA ILE A 162 2.77 10.87 -7.71
C ILE A 162 1.52 11.04 -6.86
N GLU A 163 0.82 12.15 -7.08
CA GLU A 163 -0.29 12.59 -6.26
C GLU A 163 -1.58 11.84 -6.58
N ALA A 164 -2.30 11.41 -5.54
CA ALA A 164 -3.64 10.89 -5.60
C ALA A 164 -4.53 11.57 -4.56
N ASP A 165 -5.86 11.56 -4.74
CA ASP A 165 -6.79 12.21 -3.82
C ASP A 165 -6.73 11.59 -2.41
N ASN A 166 -6.51 10.29 -2.33
CA ASN A 166 -6.45 9.53 -1.09
C ASN A 166 -5.01 9.18 -0.65
N GLY A 167 -3.98 9.78 -1.25
CA GLY A 167 -2.61 9.52 -0.82
C GLY A 167 -1.53 9.96 -1.81
N ILE A 168 -0.40 9.31 -1.71
CA ILE A 168 0.77 9.54 -2.57
C ILE A 168 1.37 8.19 -3.00
N VAL A 169 1.87 8.12 -4.22
CA VAL A 169 2.50 6.93 -4.78
C VAL A 169 3.97 7.21 -5.07
N HIS A 170 4.84 6.28 -4.68
CA HIS A 170 6.24 6.23 -5.07
C HIS A 170 6.50 4.96 -5.86
N ILE A 171 6.94 5.07 -7.10
CA ILE A 171 7.33 3.91 -7.90
C ILE A 171 8.68 3.41 -7.41
N VAL A 172 8.80 2.09 -7.25
CA VAL A 172 10.01 1.43 -6.75
C VAL A 172 10.51 0.35 -7.70
N ASP A 173 11.83 0.11 -7.67
CA ASP A 173 12.54 -0.79 -8.58
C ASP A 173 12.54 -2.27 -8.13
N ALA A 174 12.06 -2.57 -6.92
CA ALA A 174 11.98 -3.93 -6.43
C ALA A 174 10.74 -4.16 -5.55
N VAL A 175 10.20 -5.38 -5.55
CA VAL A 175 9.17 -5.82 -4.59
C VAL A 175 9.81 -6.00 -3.23
N ILE A 176 9.23 -5.36 -2.21
CA ILE A 176 9.70 -5.42 -0.83
C ILE A 176 9.06 -6.63 -0.15
N GLY A 177 9.81 -7.73 -0.04
CA GLY A 177 9.37 -8.93 0.66
C GLY A 177 9.08 -8.68 2.13
N LEU A 178 8.44 -9.66 2.77
CA LEU A 178 8.19 -9.60 4.22
C LEU A 178 9.53 -9.67 4.98
N PRO A 179 9.83 -8.70 5.86
CA PRO A 179 11.13 -8.63 6.50
C PRO A 179 11.29 -9.70 7.59
N SER A 180 12.51 -10.18 7.72
CA SER A 180 13.00 -10.92 8.90
C SER A 180 13.85 -9.99 9.78
N VAL A 181 14.25 -10.48 10.95
CA VAL A 181 15.21 -9.74 11.80
C VAL A 181 16.56 -9.53 11.11
N VAL A 182 16.94 -10.45 10.20
CA VAL A 182 18.14 -10.34 9.38
C VAL A 182 18.00 -9.21 8.35
N THR A 183 16.83 -9.06 7.75
CA THR A 183 16.55 -7.98 6.78
C THR A 183 16.88 -6.62 7.39
N PHE A 184 16.42 -6.36 8.61
CA PHE A 184 16.69 -5.09 9.30
C PHE A 184 18.14 -4.95 9.70
N ALA A 185 18.78 -6.00 10.21
CA ALA A 185 20.19 -5.95 10.59
C ALA A 185 21.09 -5.64 9.39
N VAL A 186 20.77 -6.16 8.20
CA VAL A 186 21.54 -5.89 6.98
C VAL A 186 21.21 -4.51 6.39
N ALA A 187 19.94 -4.08 6.46
CA ALA A 187 19.49 -2.81 5.87
C ALA A 187 19.94 -1.59 6.67
N ASP A 188 20.00 -1.70 8.00
CA ASP A 188 20.35 -0.60 8.89
C ASP A 188 21.87 -0.58 9.17
N PRO A 189 22.60 0.44 8.67
CA PRO A 189 24.05 0.53 8.84
C PRO A 189 24.52 0.54 10.30
N THR A 190 23.65 0.88 11.25
CA THR A 190 23.98 0.90 12.69
C THR A 190 24.28 -0.48 13.26
N PHE A 191 23.91 -1.56 12.54
CA PHE A 191 24.16 -2.96 12.91
C PHE A 191 25.26 -3.64 12.08
N SER A 192 26.05 -2.89 11.31
CA SER A 192 27.08 -3.46 10.43
C SER A 192 28.10 -4.34 11.16
N THR A 193 28.49 -3.98 12.38
CA THR A 193 29.40 -4.78 13.22
C THR A 193 28.73 -6.07 13.70
N LEU A 194 27.44 -6.01 14.06
CA LEU A 194 26.67 -7.20 14.42
C LEU A 194 26.60 -8.17 13.25
N VAL A 195 26.27 -7.67 12.04
CA VAL A 195 26.24 -8.47 10.82
C VAL A 195 27.59 -9.12 10.56
N ALA A 196 28.68 -8.35 10.61
CA ALA A 196 30.04 -8.87 10.45
C ALA A 196 30.37 -9.95 11.48
N ALA A 197 29.93 -9.80 12.73
CA ALA A 197 30.14 -10.80 13.77
C ALA A 197 29.37 -12.11 13.50
N LEU A 198 28.13 -12.03 13.01
CA LEU A 198 27.25 -13.18 12.75
C LEU A 198 27.56 -13.90 11.44
N THR A 199 28.30 -13.27 10.52
CA THR A 199 28.68 -13.83 9.21
C THR A 199 30.14 -14.33 9.17
N ARG A 200 30.83 -14.44 10.31
CA ARG A 200 32.20 -14.92 10.37
C ARG A 200 32.31 -16.39 9.92
N ASN A 201 33.33 -16.69 9.15
CA ASN A 201 33.57 -18.04 8.59
C ASN A 201 34.01 -19.10 9.63
N ASP A 202 34.40 -18.67 10.84
CA ASP A 202 34.82 -19.55 11.94
C ASP A 202 33.66 -19.95 12.86
N LEU A 203 32.44 -19.49 12.58
CA LEU A 203 31.25 -19.89 13.32
C LEU A 203 30.78 -21.28 12.89
N THR A 204 30.37 -22.09 13.85
CA THR A 204 29.80 -23.43 13.61
C THR A 204 28.30 -23.40 13.36
N THR A 205 27.65 -22.28 13.68
CA THR A 205 26.21 -22.08 13.51
C THR A 205 25.96 -21.06 12.42
N ASP A 206 25.10 -21.39 11.47
CA ASP A 206 24.56 -20.43 10.50
C ASP A 206 23.48 -19.57 11.14
N PHE A 207 23.89 -18.48 11.78
CA PHE A 207 22.96 -17.53 12.43
C PHE A 207 22.04 -16.84 11.42
N VAL A 208 22.53 -16.56 10.21
CA VAL A 208 21.73 -15.89 9.17
C VAL A 208 20.59 -16.81 8.73
N GLY A 209 20.91 -18.07 8.43
CA GLY A 209 19.90 -19.06 8.05
C GLY A 209 18.86 -19.28 9.16
N VAL A 210 19.30 -19.44 10.42
CA VAL A 210 18.41 -19.63 11.57
C VAL A 210 17.51 -18.42 11.76
N LEU A 211 18.06 -17.20 11.78
CA LEU A 211 17.29 -15.96 12.06
C LEU A 211 16.43 -15.51 10.88
N SER A 212 16.65 -16.07 9.68
CA SER A 212 15.80 -15.87 8.51
C SER A 212 14.61 -16.83 8.45
N THR A 213 14.47 -17.74 9.42
CA THR A 213 13.35 -18.69 9.46
C THR A 213 12.02 -17.96 9.49
N ALA A 214 11.11 -18.33 8.58
CA ALA A 214 9.81 -17.70 8.46
C ALA A 214 8.96 -17.91 9.74
N THR A 215 8.16 -16.91 10.08
CA THR A 215 7.21 -16.98 11.19
C THR A 215 6.25 -18.17 10.99
N GLY A 216 6.00 -18.91 12.07
CA GLY A 216 5.19 -20.15 12.04
C GLY A 216 6.00 -21.42 11.77
N THR A 217 7.30 -21.31 11.46
CA THR A 217 8.23 -22.43 11.32
C THR A 217 9.23 -22.40 12.46
N SER A 218 9.37 -23.52 13.20
CA SER A 218 10.37 -23.62 14.29
C SER A 218 11.78 -23.39 13.73
N PRO A 219 12.65 -22.59 14.39
CA PRO A 219 12.52 -22.02 15.73
C PRO A 219 11.91 -20.59 15.81
N ALA A 220 11.38 -20.02 14.73
CA ALA A 220 10.71 -18.70 14.79
C ALA A 220 9.38 -18.78 15.59
N PRO A 221 8.88 -17.64 16.17
CA PRO A 221 9.42 -16.29 16.06
C PRO A 221 10.61 -16.01 17.00
N PHE A 222 11.42 -15.02 16.64
CA PHE A 222 12.58 -14.59 17.43
C PHE A 222 12.36 -13.22 18.07
N THR A 223 12.93 -13.04 19.27
CA THR A 223 13.23 -11.73 19.84
C THR A 223 14.73 -11.56 19.87
N VAL A 224 15.25 -10.55 19.20
CA VAL A 224 16.68 -10.29 19.10
C VAL A 224 17.00 -8.95 19.76
N PHE A 225 17.91 -8.96 20.74
CA PHE A 225 18.49 -7.75 21.31
C PHE A 225 19.76 -7.43 20.51
N ALA A 226 19.63 -6.55 19.52
CA ALA A 226 20.69 -6.23 18.57
C ALA A 226 21.57 -5.10 19.11
N PRO A 227 22.86 -5.35 19.45
CA PRO A 227 23.79 -4.28 19.83
C PRO A 227 24.15 -3.46 18.58
N THR A 228 24.14 -2.14 18.73
CA THR A 228 24.59 -1.20 17.70
C THR A 228 26.13 -1.18 17.60
N ASN A 229 26.66 -0.57 16.53
CA ASN A 229 28.12 -0.39 16.36
C ASN A 229 28.75 0.28 17.60
N ASP A 230 28.10 1.29 18.18
CA ASP A 230 28.59 1.97 19.38
C ASP A 230 28.70 1.03 20.58
N ALA A 231 27.81 0.06 20.69
CA ALA A 231 27.86 -0.95 21.77
C ALA A 231 29.06 -1.91 21.62
N PHE A 232 29.61 -2.05 20.41
CA PHE A 232 30.86 -2.78 20.19
C PHE A 232 32.12 -1.94 20.46
N GLY A 233 31.96 -0.64 20.76
CA GLY A 233 33.08 0.26 21.08
C GLY A 233 33.87 0.73 19.86
N LEU A 234 33.23 0.82 18.71
CA LEU A 234 33.79 1.25 17.42
C LEU A 234 33.43 2.70 17.12
#